data_5d125938e07397e6be0545256b25fd5a
#
_entry.id   5d125938e07397e6be0545256b25fd5a
#
_cell.length_a   1.000
_cell.length_b   1.000
_cell.length_c   1.000
_cell.angle_alpha   90.00
_cell.angle_beta   90.00
_cell.angle_gamma   90.00
#
_symmetry.space_group_name_H-M   'P 1'
#
loop_
_entity.id
_entity.type
_entity.pdbx_description
1 polymer ?
#
loop_
_entity_poly.entity_id
_entity_poly.type
_entity_poly.pdbx_seq_one_letter_code
_entity_poly.pdbx_strand_id
1 'polypeptide(L)'
;RTRNMRSLQGNWGIAHCRYPTAGSAHNSAESQPFYVNSPFGLMLAHNGNLTNAEELKREMFLQDLRHINTNSDSEVLLNVLAHELQAAATKYQLDAETIFKAVAGVHRRVRGAYAVVAMIAGYGLLAFRDPYGIRPLIVGRNVTPAGNEYLVASESVALDTLGFQIMRDVAPGEAVLVDIQGNFHSKQCAERTLRAPCIFEFVYLARPDSLIDGISVYESRVKMGEHLADKIRHTLPHIDIDSVIPIPDSSRPSAMELATRLNLPYREGFVKNRYIGRTFIMPGQAERRKSVRQKL
;
A
#
# COMPACT_ATOMS: atom_id res chain seq x y z
N ARG A 1 2.09 -24.26 -3.61
CA ARG A 1 1.63 -23.01 -2.94
C ARG A 1 0.43 -23.29 -2.02
N THR A 2 -0.64 -23.92 -2.49
CA THR A 2 -1.83 -24.22 -1.66
C THR A 2 -1.51 -25.14 -0.46
N ARG A 3 -0.58 -26.11 -0.63
CA ARG A 3 -0.13 -27.00 0.46
C ARG A 3 0.54 -26.20 1.59
N ASN A 4 1.38 -25.23 1.26
CA ASN A 4 2.07 -24.40 2.25
C ASN A 4 1.07 -23.50 3.01
N MET A 5 0.08 -22.94 2.32
CA MET A 5 -0.97 -22.15 2.98
C MET A 5 -1.79 -22.97 3.98
N ARG A 6 -2.10 -24.24 3.65
CA ARG A 6 -2.84 -25.13 4.54
C ARG A 6 -2.04 -25.55 5.79
N SER A 7 -0.72 -25.42 5.78
CA SER A 7 0.13 -25.71 6.94
C SER A 7 0.21 -24.53 7.92
N LEU A 8 -0.18 -23.33 7.51
CA LEU A 8 -0.26 -22.17 8.40
C LEU A 8 -1.54 -22.28 9.24
N GLN A 9 -1.34 -22.51 10.54
CA GLN A 9 -2.43 -22.57 11.51
C GLN A 9 -2.36 -21.33 12.41
N GLY A 10 -3.49 -20.72 12.67
CA GLY A 10 -3.59 -19.54 13.53
C GLY A 10 -4.76 -18.64 13.15
N ASN A 11 -5.13 -17.75 14.08
CA ASN A 11 -6.23 -16.80 13.92
C ASN A 11 -5.77 -15.41 13.47
N TRP A 12 -4.44 -15.21 13.37
CA TRP A 12 -3.81 -13.93 13.06
C TRP A 12 -2.77 -14.11 11.96
N GLY A 13 -2.70 -13.18 11.07
CA GLY A 13 -1.72 -13.26 9.99
C GLY A 13 -1.51 -11.95 9.28
N ILE A 14 -0.30 -11.75 8.75
CA ILE A 14 0.01 -10.70 7.80
C ILE A 14 0.56 -11.32 6.52
N ALA A 15 0.30 -10.68 5.40
CA ALA A 15 0.75 -11.12 4.09
C ALA A 15 1.14 -9.94 3.22
N HIS A 16 2.06 -10.16 2.28
CA HIS A 16 2.49 -9.15 1.33
C HIS A 16 2.71 -9.74 -0.06
N CYS A 17 2.17 -9.07 -1.07
CA CYS A 17 2.48 -9.35 -2.47
C CYS A 17 3.54 -8.36 -2.94
N ARG A 18 4.82 -8.75 -2.87
CA ARG A 18 5.91 -7.86 -3.25
C ARG A 18 5.92 -7.60 -4.75
N TYR A 19 5.97 -6.31 -5.08
CA TYR A 19 6.35 -5.84 -6.39
C TYR A 19 7.63 -5.02 -6.23
N PRO A 20 8.79 -5.47 -6.72
CA PRO A 20 10.07 -4.84 -6.41
C PRO A 20 10.17 -3.45 -7.06
N THR A 21 10.17 -2.42 -6.25
CA THR A 21 10.38 -1.02 -6.65
C THR A 21 11.72 -0.50 -6.19
N ALA A 22 12.23 -1.02 -5.07
CA ALA A 22 13.55 -0.76 -4.52
C ALA A 22 14.23 -2.10 -4.17
N GLY A 23 15.55 -2.14 -4.13
CA GLY A 23 16.33 -3.34 -3.87
C GLY A 23 16.40 -4.30 -5.06
N SER A 24 16.80 -5.55 -4.82
CA SER A 24 16.94 -6.58 -5.86
C SER A 24 15.64 -7.36 -6.06
N ALA A 25 15.16 -7.42 -7.32
CA ALA A 25 13.98 -8.22 -7.69
C ALA A 25 14.15 -9.73 -7.43
N HIS A 26 15.37 -10.20 -7.41
CA HIS A 26 15.71 -11.63 -7.31
C HIS A 26 16.21 -12.06 -5.92
N ASN A 27 16.34 -11.10 -4.97
CA ASN A 27 16.80 -11.41 -3.63
C ASN A 27 15.60 -11.82 -2.74
N SER A 28 15.51 -13.10 -2.42
CA SER A 28 14.46 -13.64 -1.54
C SER A 28 14.57 -13.11 -0.09
N ALA A 29 15.76 -12.66 0.34
CA ALA A 29 15.96 -12.07 1.66
C ALA A 29 15.24 -10.73 1.84
N GLU A 30 14.84 -10.06 0.74
CA GLU A 30 14.04 -8.84 0.76
C GLU A 30 12.52 -9.11 0.67
N SER A 31 12.10 -10.37 0.77
CA SER A 31 10.66 -10.70 0.80
C SER A 31 10.04 -10.28 2.11
N GLN A 32 8.85 -9.73 2.04
CA GLN A 32 8.07 -9.32 3.21
C GLN A 32 7.02 -10.39 3.56
N PRO A 33 6.63 -10.50 4.84
CA PRO A 33 7.01 -9.65 5.96
C PRO A 33 8.42 -9.88 6.48
N PHE A 34 9.07 -8.82 6.94
CA PHE A 34 10.31 -8.90 7.71
C PHE A 34 10.03 -9.26 9.17
N TYR A 35 11.01 -9.84 9.85
CA TYR A 35 10.91 -10.23 11.25
C TYR A 35 12.10 -9.72 12.05
N VAL A 36 11.85 -9.26 13.28
CA VAL A 36 12.87 -8.98 14.30
C VAL A 36 12.40 -9.56 15.64
N ASN A 37 13.31 -10.24 16.32
CA ASN A 37 12.99 -10.92 17.59
C ASN A 37 12.81 -9.95 18.75
N SER A 38 13.67 -8.93 18.86
CA SER A 38 13.69 -7.99 19.98
C SER A 38 13.05 -6.64 19.60
N PRO A 39 12.26 -6.02 20.53
CA PRO A 39 12.00 -6.44 21.91
C PRO A 39 10.84 -7.43 22.10
N PHE A 40 9.86 -7.48 21.17
CA PHE A 40 8.59 -8.20 21.40
C PHE A 40 8.25 -9.23 20.32
N GLY A 41 9.19 -9.56 19.42
CA GLY A 41 8.85 -10.39 18.27
C GLY A 41 7.92 -9.66 17.29
N LEU A 42 8.51 -8.94 16.35
CA LEU A 42 7.77 -8.10 15.40
C LEU A 42 7.86 -8.67 13.99
N MET A 43 6.73 -8.74 13.33
CA MET A 43 6.65 -8.94 11.87
C MET A 43 6.05 -7.70 11.24
N LEU A 44 6.60 -7.26 10.11
CA LEU A 44 6.12 -6.06 9.42
C LEU A 44 6.13 -6.25 7.91
N ALA A 45 5.07 -5.81 7.28
CA ALA A 45 4.99 -5.60 5.85
C ALA A 45 4.60 -4.15 5.57
N HIS A 46 5.20 -3.58 4.54
CA HIS A 46 5.11 -2.17 4.19
C HIS A 46 4.89 -2.01 2.69
N ASN A 47 3.97 -1.16 2.34
CA ASN A 47 3.73 -0.70 0.97
C ASN A 47 4.04 0.79 0.90
N GLY A 48 5.08 1.14 0.14
CA GLY A 48 5.53 2.51 0.02
C GLY A 48 7.01 2.63 -0.30
N ASN A 49 7.60 3.75 0.07
CA ASN A 49 9.04 4.01 -0.08
C ASN A 49 9.48 5.09 0.91
N LEU A 50 10.56 4.82 1.64
CA LEU A 50 11.16 5.77 2.57
C LEU A 50 12.21 6.63 1.86
N THR A 51 12.12 7.94 2.03
CA THR A 51 13.08 8.88 1.41
C THR A 51 14.35 9.07 2.24
N ASN A 52 14.33 8.71 3.51
CA ASN A 52 15.48 8.82 4.43
C ASN A 52 15.98 7.46 4.95
N ALA A 53 15.77 6.37 4.21
CA ALA A 53 16.15 5.03 4.64
C ALA A 53 17.66 4.90 4.97
N GLU A 54 18.53 5.47 4.14
CA GLU A 54 19.98 5.42 4.35
C GLU A 54 20.43 6.24 5.58
N GLU A 55 19.79 7.38 5.83
CA GLU A 55 20.02 8.19 7.03
C GLU A 55 19.64 7.41 8.28
N LEU A 56 18.44 6.83 8.30
CA LEU A 56 17.94 6.01 9.40
C LEU A 56 18.80 4.75 9.63
N LYS A 57 19.26 4.11 8.56
CA LYS A 57 20.17 2.95 8.66
C LYS A 57 21.47 3.30 9.38
N ARG A 58 22.05 4.46 9.06
CA ARG A 58 23.27 4.96 9.73
C ARG A 58 23.01 5.33 11.18
N GLU A 59 21.91 6.04 11.45
CA GLU A 59 21.50 6.41 12.81
C GLU A 59 21.30 5.18 13.69
N MET A 60 20.55 4.19 13.21
CA MET A 60 20.31 2.94 13.94
C MET A 60 21.59 2.15 14.21
N PHE A 61 22.54 2.13 13.28
CA PHE A 61 23.83 1.48 13.49
C PHE A 61 24.65 2.17 14.59
N LEU A 62 24.70 3.52 14.58
CA LEU A 62 25.54 4.30 15.49
C LEU A 62 24.92 4.51 16.87
N GLN A 63 23.60 4.70 16.95
CA GLN A 63 22.91 5.11 18.17
C GLN A 63 22.08 3.96 18.77
N ASP A 64 21.33 3.24 17.94
CA ASP A 64 20.41 2.20 18.41
C ASP A 64 21.10 0.81 18.49
N LEU A 65 22.36 0.70 18.01
CA LEU A 65 23.15 -0.54 17.92
C LEU A 65 22.42 -1.66 17.17
N ARG A 66 21.66 -1.29 16.13
CA ARG A 66 20.92 -2.21 15.28
C ARG A 66 21.57 -2.33 13.91
N HIS A 67 21.73 -3.57 13.47
CA HIS A 67 22.28 -3.89 12.15
C HIS A 67 21.14 -4.24 11.18
N ILE A 68 21.20 -3.67 9.98
CA ILE A 68 20.26 -3.93 8.89
C ILE A 68 20.91 -4.88 7.88
N ASN A 69 20.27 -5.99 7.59
CA ASN A 69 20.86 -7.07 6.79
C ASN A 69 20.64 -6.91 5.29
N THR A 70 19.62 -6.14 4.89
CA THR A 70 19.25 -5.96 3.48
C THR A 70 19.28 -4.50 3.05
N ASN A 71 19.00 -4.25 1.78
CA ASN A 71 18.82 -2.89 1.25
C ASN A 71 17.34 -2.48 1.20
N SER A 72 16.46 -3.24 1.86
CA SER A 72 15.04 -2.92 1.91
C SER A 72 14.76 -1.86 2.96
N ASP A 73 14.06 -0.80 2.55
CA ASP A 73 13.55 0.23 3.44
C ASP A 73 12.50 -0.31 4.43
N SER A 74 11.85 -1.43 4.11
CA SER A 74 10.91 -2.11 5.00
C SER A 74 11.61 -2.72 6.22
N GLU A 75 12.84 -3.25 6.07
CA GLU A 75 13.64 -3.73 7.20
C GLU A 75 14.08 -2.55 8.10
N VAL A 76 14.42 -1.41 7.48
CA VAL A 76 14.72 -0.17 8.21
C VAL A 76 13.50 0.25 9.04
N LEU A 77 12.32 0.32 8.42
CA LEU A 77 11.08 0.70 9.10
C LEU A 77 10.72 -0.24 10.26
N LEU A 78 10.89 -1.55 10.07
CA LEU A 78 10.70 -2.55 11.13
C LEU A 78 11.61 -2.27 12.33
N ASN A 79 12.89 -2.00 12.09
CA ASN A 79 13.85 -1.75 13.16
C ASN A 79 13.61 -0.41 13.85
N VAL A 80 13.15 0.63 13.13
CA VAL A 80 12.70 1.89 13.76
C VAL A 80 11.51 1.62 14.67
N LEU A 81 10.49 0.87 14.23
CA LEU A 81 9.34 0.52 15.07
C LEU A 81 9.79 -0.30 16.31
N ALA A 82 10.70 -1.24 16.13
CA ALA A 82 11.22 -2.04 17.23
C ALA A 82 11.95 -1.17 18.29
N HIS A 83 12.74 -0.19 17.84
CA HIS A 83 13.41 0.76 18.71
C HIS A 83 12.39 1.64 19.47
N GLU A 84 11.43 2.21 18.77
CA GLU A 84 10.40 3.06 19.37
C GLU A 84 9.52 2.30 20.37
N LEU A 85 9.20 1.04 20.11
CA LEU A 85 8.51 0.17 21.07
C LEU A 85 9.36 -0.08 22.32
N GLN A 86 10.66 -0.32 22.17
CA GLN A 86 11.59 -0.48 23.26
C GLN A 86 11.70 0.80 24.10
N ALA A 87 11.76 1.95 23.46
CA ALA A 87 11.84 3.26 24.13
C ALA A 87 10.52 3.65 24.83
N ALA A 88 9.39 3.27 24.28
CA ALA A 88 8.08 3.57 24.85
C ALA A 88 7.70 2.65 26.03
N ALA A 89 8.18 1.40 26.02
CA ALA A 89 7.84 0.41 27.02
C ALA A 89 8.63 0.66 28.33
N THR A 90 7.89 0.78 29.44
CA THR A 90 8.51 0.91 30.79
C THR A 90 8.73 -0.45 31.46
N LYS A 91 8.01 -1.47 31.00
CA LYS A 91 8.10 -2.87 31.44
C LYS A 91 8.00 -3.77 30.21
N TYR A 92 8.30 -5.05 30.37
CA TYR A 92 8.08 -6.04 29.30
C TYR A 92 6.58 -6.35 29.12
N GLN A 93 5.79 -5.30 29.01
CA GLN A 93 4.34 -5.33 28.75
C GLN A 93 3.97 -4.14 27.86
N LEU A 94 3.14 -4.40 26.86
CA LEU A 94 2.60 -3.40 25.96
C LEU A 94 1.08 -3.29 26.18
N ASP A 95 0.61 -2.06 26.22
CA ASP A 95 -0.79 -1.71 26.03
C ASP A 95 -0.98 -0.91 24.74
N ALA A 96 -2.20 -0.64 24.37
CA ALA A 96 -2.51 0.10 23.16
C ALA A 96 -1.87 1.50 23.16
N GLU A 97 -1.82 2.19 24.32
CA GLU A 97 -1.24 3.52 24.43
C GLU A 97 0.28 3.50 24.20
N THR A 98 0.97 2.52 24.74
CA THR A 98 2.41 2.33 24.54
C THR A 98 2.72 2.05 23.07
N ILE A 99 1.92 1.21 22.42
CA ILE A 99 2.06 0.92 20.98
C ILE A 99 1.84 2.19 20.15
N PHE A 100 0.80 2.97 20.42
CA PHE A 100 0.52 4.22 19.72
C PHE A 100 1.60 5.29 19.95
N LYS A 101 2.19 5.34 21.16
CA LYS A 101 3.34 6.19 21.44
C LYS A 101 4.56 5.81 20.59
N ALA A 102 4.79 4.51 20.40
CA ALA A 102 5.86 4.04 19.52
C ALA A 102 5.60 4.43 18.06
N VAL A 103 4.36 4.29 17.55
CA VAL A 103 4.01 4.75 16.20
C VAL A 103 4.20 6.26 16.06
N ALA A 104 3.87 7.06 17.07
CA ALA A 104 4.17 8.49 17.06
C ALA A 104 5.70 8.77 16.95
N GLY A 105 6.53 7.94 17.58
CA GLY A 105 8.00 7.96 17.41
C GLY A 105 8.41 7.65 15.98
N VAL A 106 7.83 6.62 15.38
CA VAL A 106 8.05 6.28 13.95
C VAL A 106 7.73 7.48 13.06
N HIS A 107 6.57 8.13 13.23
CA HIS A 107 6.18 9.29 12.42
C HIS A 107 7.11 10.49 12.54
N ARG A 108 7.79 10.67 13.67
CA ARG A 108 8.80 11.73 13.85
C ARG A 108 10.11 11.44 13.10
N ARG A 109 10.52 10.17 13.03
CA ARG A 109 11.79 9.74 12.45
C ARG A 109 11.71 9.46 10.94
N VAL A 110 10.65 8.81 10.52
CA VAL A 110 10.50 8.28 9.16
C VAL A 110 9.91 9.32 8.21
N ARG A 111 10.53 9.45 7.04
CA ARG A 111 10.05 10.30 5.95
C ARG A 111 9.76 9.46 4.72
N GLY A 112 8.69 9.80 4.04
CA GLY A 112 8.25 9.11 2.81
C GLY A 112 6.81 8.66 2.87
N ALA A 113 6.47 7.73 2.00
CA ALA A 113 5.16 7.14 1.89
C ALA A 113 5.16 5.74 2.50
N TYR A 114 4.23 5.44 3.40
CA TYR A 114 4.11 4.11 3.98
C TYR A 114 2.71 3.77 4.47
N ALA A 115 2.23 2.62 4.04
CA ALA A 115 1.11 1.90 4.65
C ALA A 115 1.65 0.60 5.23
N VAL A 116 1.50 0.41 6.52
CA VAL A 116 2.14 -0.65 7.28
C VAL A 116 1.10 -1.57 7.89
N VAL A 117 1.37 -2.87 7.80
CA VAL A 117 0.73 -3.88 8.63
C VAL A 117 1.81 -4.62 9.41
N ALA A 118 1.62 -4.75 10.70
CA ALA A 118 2.57 -5.40 11.60
C ALA A 118 1.86 -6.35 12.56
N MET A 119 2.55 -7.39 12.97
CA MET A 119 2.11 -8.28 14.04
C MET A 119 3.10 -8.21 15.18
N ILE A 120 2.60 -7.95 16.38
CA ILE A 120 3.37 -7.94 17.62
C ILE A 120 3.00 -9.21 18.37
N ALA A 121 3.97 -10.14 18.50
CA ALA A 121 3.73 -11.45 19.08
C ALA A 121 3.20 -11.34 20.51
N GLY A 122 2.04 -11.96 20.76
CA GLY A 122 1.35 -11.91 22.04
C GLY A 122 0.55 -10.65 22.34
N TYR A 123 0.50 -9.67 21.38
CA TYR A 123 -0.21 -8.40 21.60
C TYR A 123 -1.27 -8.09 20.54
N GLY A 124 -1.04 -8.42 19.26
CA GLY A 124 -2.05 -8.25 18.22
C GLY A 124 -1.53 -7.78 16.87
N LEU A 125 -2.46 -7.30 16.05
CA LEU A 125 -2.21 -6.71 14.73
C LEU A 125 -2.27 -5.18 14.81
N LEU A 126 -1.17 -4.57 14.38
CA LEU A 126 -1.03 -3.13 14.26
C LEU A 126 -1.04 -2.75 12.78
N ALA A 127 -1.74 -1.67 12.45
CA ALA A 127 -1.61 -1.06 11.14
C ALA A 127 -1.55 0.46 11.27
N PHE A 128 -0.76 1.13 10.43
CA PHE A 128 -0.65 2.59 10.45
C PHE A 128 -0.28 3.15 9.08
N ARG A 129 -0.65 4.39 8.87
CA ARG A 129 -0.52 5.10 7.60
C ARG A 129 0.37 6.33 7.77
N ASP A 130 1.14 6.67 6.74
CA ASP A 130 2.01 7.84 6.75
C ASP A 130 1.23 9.14 7.03
N PRO A 131 1.86 10.19 7.60
CA PRO A 131 1.21 11.44 7.99
C PRO A 131 0.57 12.23 6.84
N TYR A 132 0.94 11.91 5.59
CA TYR A 132 0.40 12.55 4.39
C TYR A 132 -0.67 11.70 3.71
N GLY A 133 -0.88 10.46 4.16
CA GLY A 133 -1.83 9.55 3.54
C GLY A 133 -1.50 9.24 2.08
N ILE A 134 -0.20 9.21 1.73
CA ILE A 134 0.26 8.99 0.35
C ILE A 134 -0.13 7.60 -0.12
N ARG A 135 0.10 6.57 0.73
CA ARG A 135 -0.32 5.21 0.44
C ARG A 135 -1.68 4.90 1.07
N PRO A 136 -2.56 4.17 0.36
CA PRO A 136 -3.87 3.81 0.91
C PRO A 136 -3.77 2.70 1.95
N LEU A 137 -4.67 2.74 2.92
CA LEU A 137 -4.87 1.70 3.91
C LEU A 137 -6.33 1.75 4.38
N ILE A 138 -7.02 0.62 4.33
CA ILE A 138 -8.44 0.50 4.65
C ILE A 138 -8.67 -0.62 5.65
N VAL A 139 -9.63 -0.44 6.54
CA VAL A 139 -10.03 -1.44 7.53
C VAL A 139 -11.47 -1.88 7.33
N GLY A 140 -11.69 -3.18 7.42
CA GLY A 140 -13.00 -3.80 7.39
C GLY A 140 -13.24 -4.72 8.57
N ARG A 141 -14.51 -5.06 8.77
CA ARG A 141 -15.00 -5.94 9.83
C ARG A 141 -15.94 -6.98 9.26
N ASN A 142 -15.84 -8.19 9.78
CA ASN A 142 -16.83 -9.23 9.60
C ASN A 142 -17.42 -9.58 10.98
N VAL A 143 -18.74 -9.61 11.10
CA VAL A 143 -19.43 -9.95 12.34
C VAL A 143 -19.81 -11.43 12.29
N THR A 144 -19.22 -12.23 13.17
CA THR A 144 -19.47 -13.67 13.25
C THR A 144 -20.11 -14.04 14.59
N PRO A 145 -20.71 -15.22 14.73
CA PRO A 145 -21.20 -15.69 16.03
C PRO A 145 -20.11 -15.80 17.11
N ALA A 146 -18.84 -15.93 16.71
CA ALA A 146 -17.69 -15.99 17.62
C ALA A 146 -17.11 -14.61 17.98
N GLY A 147 -17.63 -13.53 17.39
CA GLY A 147 -17.17 -12.17 17.61
C GLY A 147 -16.82 -11.44 16.30
N ASN A 148 -16.17 -10.31 16.43
CA ASN A 148 -15.73 -9.52 15.30
C ASN A 148 -14.40 -10.01 14.75
N GLU A 149 -14.31 -10.14 13.45
CA GLU A 149 -13.08 -10.34 12.72
C GLU A 149 -12.69 -9.02 12.02
N TYR A 150 -11.41 -8.73 11.93
CA TYR A 150 -10.90 -7.50 11.29
C TYR A 150 -9.91 -7.82 10.18
N LEU A 151 -9.99 -7.06 9.11
CA LEU A 151 -9.07 -7.12 7.98
C LEU A 151 -8.58 -5.72 7.64
N VAL A 152 -7.27 -5.56 7.55
CA VAL A 152 -6.64 -4.33 7.05
C VAL A 152 -5.96 -4.64 5.73
N ALA A 153 -6.21 -3.81 4.72
CA ALA A 153 -5.70 -4.03 3.37
C ALA A 153 -5.31 -2.71 2.69
N SER A 154 -4.53 -2.79 1.62
CA SER A 154 -4.19 -1.64 0.78
C SER A 154 -5.35 -1.18 -0.10
N GLU A 155 -6.29 -2.07 -0.44
CA GLU A 155 -7.42 -1.78 -1.33
C GLU A 155 -8.72 -2.39 -0.81
N SER A 156 -9.84 -1.70 -1.01
CA SER A 156 -11.18 -2.14 -0.58
C SER A 156 -11.63 -3.46 -1.21
N VAL A 157 -11.21 -3.74 -2.44
CA VAL A 157 -11.54 -4.99 -3.14
C VAL A 157 -11.02 -6.25 -2.44
N ALA A 158 -10.02 -6.13 -1.58
CA ALA A 158 -9.57 -7.26 -0.77
C ALA A 158 -10.59 -7.60 0.32
N LEU A 159 -11.22 -6.59 0.91
CA LEU A 159 -12.30 -6.75 1.88
C LEU A 159 -13.53 -7.38 1.23
N ASP A 160 -13.96 -6.83 0.11
CA ASP A 160 -15.13 -7.31 -0.65
C ASP A 160 -14.98 -8.77 -1.05
N THR A 161 -13.79 -9.14 -1.56
CA THR A 161 -13.50 -10.51 -1.99
C THR A 161 -13.61 -11.54 -0.85
N LEU A 162 -13.31 -11.12 0.37
CA LEU A 162 -13.34 -11.96 1.57
C LEU A 162 -14.61 -11.79 2.41
N GLY A 163 -15.56 -10.97 1.95
CA GLY A 163 -16.85 -10.75 2.62
C GLY A 163 -16.80 -9.85 3.85
N PHE A 164 -15.75 -9.04 3.99
CA PHE A 164 -15.65 -8.04 5.05
C PHE A 164 -16.39 -6.76 4.67
N GLN A 165 -17.13 -6.22 5.61
CA GLN A 165 -17.73 -4.90 5.47
C GLN A 165 -16.68 -3.82 5.67
N ILE A 166 -16.62 -2.86 4.75
CA ILE A 166 -15.75 -1.70 4.88
C ILE A 166 -16.18 -0.88 6.10
N MET A 167 -15.27 -0.65 7.02
CA MET A 167 -15.49 0.27 8.13
C MET A 167 -15.13 1.70 7.70
N ARG A 168 -13.88 1.91 7.31
CA ARG A 168 -13.35 3.19 6.84
C ARG A 168 -11.90 3.07 6.34
N ASP A 169 -11.43 4.09 5.67
CA ASP A 169 -9.99 4.28 5.46
C ASP A 169 -9.29 4.61 6.79
N VAL A 170 -8.03 4.21 6.91
CA VAL A 170 -7.14 4.67 7.98
C VAL A 170 -6.68 6.08 7.64
N ALA A 171 -6.88 7.03 8.53
CA ALA A 171 -6.55 8.43 8.29
C ALA A 171 -5.03 8.67 8.18
N PRO A 172 -4.59 9.75 7.50
CA PRO A 172 -3.18 10.14 7.52
C PRO A 172 -2.63 10.25 8.94
N GLY A 173 -1.52 9.54 9.23
CA GLY A 173 -0.87 9.53 10.53
C GLY A 173 -1.59 8.76 11.64
N GLU A 174 -2.68 8.07 11.30
CA GLU A 174 -3.43 7.24 12.24
C GLU A 174 -2.83 5.83 12.33
N ALA A 175 -2.95 5.24 13.53
CA ALA A 175 -2.73 3.83 13.79
C ALA A 175 -4.01 3.15 14.26
N VAL A 176 -4.18 1.90 13.86
CA VAL A 176 -5.22 0.99 14.33
C VAL A 176 -4.57 -0.27 14.90
N LEU A 177 -5.10 -0.76 16.00
CA LEU A 177 -4.64 -1.97 16.67
C LEU A 177 -5.83 -2.88 16.95
N VAL A 178 -5.70 -4.15 16.59
CA VAL A 178 -6.59 -5.20 17.06
C VAL A 178 -5.80 -6.05 18.05
N ASP A 179 -6.15 -5.96 19.34
CA ASP A 179 -5.46 -6.70 20.38
C ASP A 179 -5.81 -8.21 20.38
N ILE A 180 -5.08 -9.01 21.14
CA ILE A 180 -5.30 -10.47 21.19
C ILE A 180 -6.66 -10.88 21.77
N GLN A 181 -7.37 -9.97 22.43
CA GLN A 181 -8.75 -10.15 22.88
C GLN A 181 -9.78 -9.84 21.79
N GLY A 182 -9.34 -9.32 20.63
CA GLY A 182 -10.20 -8.91 19.52
C GLY A 182 -10.78 -7.51 19.66
N ASN A 183 -10.29 -6.69 20.59
CA ASN A 183 -10.73 -5.30 20.71
C ASN A 183 -10.05 -4.44 19.66
N PHE A 184 -10.82 -3.56 19.03
CA PHE A 184 -10.35 -2.60 18.06
C PHE A 184 -10.05 -1.26 18.71
N HIS A 185 -8.82 -0.80 18.57
CA HIS A 185 -8.34 0.50 19.05
C HIS A 185 -7.86 1.33 17.88
N SER A 186 -8.02 2.65 17.96
CA SER A 186 -7.46 3.56 16.98
C SER A 186 -7.02 4.88 17.62
N LYS A 187 -5.94 5.46 17.09
CA LYS A 187 -5.42 6.73 17.59
C LYS A 187 -4.70 7.51 16.49
N GLN A 188 -4.91 8.82 16.48
CA GLN A 188 -4.08 9.74 15.72
C GLN A 188 -2.70 9.83 16.37
N CYS A 189 -1.66 9.36 15.67
CA CYS A 189 -0.30 9.27 16.19
C CYS A 189 0.64 10.36 15.64
N ALA A 190 0.34 10.95 14.48
CA ALA A 190 1.11 12.05 13.94
C ALA A 190 0.64 13.40 14.48
N GLU A 191 1.58 14.28 14.82
CA GLU A 191 1.30 15.63 15.32
C GLU A 191 0.75 16.56 14.24
N ARG A 192 1.20 16.35 13.00
CA ARG A 192 0.75 17.11 11.82
C ARG A 192 0.41 16.16 10.71
N THR A 193 -0.71 16.39 10.08
CA THR A 193 -1.18 15.58 8.96
C THR A 193 -1.63 16.47 7.81
N LEU A 194 -1.46 15.96 6.61
CA LEU A 194 -1.95 16.56 5.38
C LEU A 194 -2.47 15.42 4.49
N ARG A 195 -3.61 15.59 3.88
CA ARG A 195 -4.11 14.62 2.92
C ARG A 195 -3.53 14.90 1.53
N ALA A 196 -2.54 14.10 1.14
CA ALA A 196 -1.83 14.22 -0.14
C ALA A 196 -1.69 12.83 -0.81
N PRO A 197 -2.81 12.19 -1.21
CA PRO A 197 -2.80 10.86 -1.79
C PRO A 197 -2.02 10.82 -3.09
N CYS A 198 -1.35 9.70 -3.35
CA CYS A 198 -0.61 9.50 -4.58
C CYS A 198 -1.56 9.35 -5.76
N ILE A 199 -1.45 10.23 -6.77
CA ILE A 199 -2.27 10.16 -7.98
C ILE A 199 -2.08 8.85 -8.76
N PHE A 200 -0.93 8.19 -8.65
CA PHE A 200 -0.66 6.91 -9.31
C PHE A 200 -1.56 5.78 -8.81
N GLU A 201 -2.08 5.87 -7.61
CA GLU A 201 -3.09 4.91 -7.13
C GLU A 201 -4.32 4.95 -8.04
N PHE A 202 -4.82 6.13 -8.35
CA PHE A 202 -6.01 6.31 -9.18
C PHE A 202 -5.72 6.05 -10.66
N VAL A 203 -4.60 6.53 -11.18
CA VAL A 203 -4.26 6.39 -12.61
C VAL A 203 -3.90 4.95 -12.97
N TYR A 204 -3.17 4.23 -12.10
CA TYR A 204 -2.52 3.00 -12.53
C TYR A 204 -2.56 1.85 -11.52
N LEU A 205 -2.28 2.11 -10.21
CA LEU A 205 -1.99 1.03 -9.27
C LEU A 205 -3.25 0.30 -8.80
N ALA A 206 -4.27 1.03 -8.37
CA ALA A 206 -5.48 0.46 -7.82
C ALA A 206 -6.37 -0.19 -8.89
N ARG A 207 -7.14 -1.16 -8.47
CA ARG A 207 -8.21 -1.73 -9.32
C ARG A 207 -9.31 -0.69 -9.54
N PRO A 208 -9.98 -0.68 -10.70
CA PRO A 208 -11.02 0.30 -10.98
C PRO A 208 -12.22 0.23 -10.04
N ASP A 209 -12.49 -0.94 -9.48
CA ASP A 209 -13.56 -1.19 -8.51
C ASP A 209 -13.18 -0.86 -7.06
N SER A 210 -11.97 -0.33 -6.81
CA SER A 210 -11.53 0.12 -5.47
C SER A 210 -12.12 1.47 -5.08
N LEU A 211 -12.37 1.62 -3.77
CA LEU A 211 -12.57 2.90 -3.10
C LEU A 211 -11.30 3.25 -2.31
N ILE A 212 -10.80 4.45 -2.46
CA ILE A 212 -9.64 4.98 -1.74
C ILE A 212 -10.00 6.35 -1.18
N ASP A 213 -9.92 6.51 0.12
CA ASP A 213 -10.29 7.75 0.81
C ASP A 213 -11.70 8.25 0.44
N GLY A 214 -12.64 7.32 0.25
CA GLY A 214 -14.01 7.60 -0.16
C GLY A 214 -14.18 7.97 -1.64
N ILE A 215 -13.12 7.88 -2.46
CA ILE A 215 -13.14 8.22 -3.89
C ILE A 215 -13.11 6.93 -4.72
N SER A 216 -14.06 6.78 -5.65
CA SER A 216 -14.06 5.70 -6.63
C SER A 216 -12.90 5.87 -7.62
N VAL A 217 -12.10 4.84 -7.76
CA VAL A 217 -11.02 4.80 -8.76
C VAL A 217 -11.58 4.86 -10.18
N TYR A 218 -12.68 4.18 -10.44
CA TYR A 218 -13.36 4.21 -11.74
C TYR A 218 -13.82 5.62 -12.11
N GLU A 219 -14.57 6.28 -11.21
CA GLU A 219 -15.05 7.66 -11.44
C GLU A 219 -13.91 8.65 -11.61
N SER A 220 -12.83 8.48 -10.86
CA SER A 220 -11.63 9.31 -11.03
C SER A 220 -11.04 9.18 -12.43
N ARG A 221 -11.01 7.95 -12.99
CA ARG A 221 -10.52 7.72 -14.37
C ARG A 221 -11.47 8.29 -15.41
N VAL A 222 -12.78 8.22 -15.19
CA VAL A 222 -13.78 8.89 -16.07
C VAL A 222 -13.52 10.40 -16.08
N LYS A 223 -13.41 11.03 -14.90
CA LYS A 223 -13.10 12.47 -14.80
C LYS A 223 -11.78 12.87 -15.45
N MET A 224 -10.76 12.03 -15.39
CA MET A 224 -9.51 12.26 -16.13
C MET A 224 -9.73 12.29 -17.64
N GLY A 225 -10.62 11.44 -18.17
CA GLY A 225 -11.04 11.47 -19.57
C GLY A 225 -11.76 12.75 -19.95
N GLU A 226 -12.68 13.24 -19.10
CA GLU A 226 -13.38 14.52 -19.29
C GLU A 226 -12.39 15.67 -19.37
N HIS A 227 -11.53 15.83 -18.38
CA HIS A 227 -10.53 16.91 -18.35
C HIS A 227 -9.53 16.83 -19.51
N LEU A 228 -9.18 15.62 -19.97
CA LEU A 228 -8.34 15.43 -21.13
C LEU A 228 -9.03 15.88 -22.40
N ALA A 229 -10.32 15.60 -22.58
CA ALA A 229 -11.10 16.07 -23.70
C ALA A 229 -11.14 17.59 -23.77
N ASP A 230 -11.43 18.24 -22.64
CA ASP A 230 -11.46 19.71 -22.56
C ASP A 230 -10.08 20.30 -22.87
N LYS A 231 -9.02 19.70 -22.36
CA LYS A 231 -7.66 20.15 -22.66
C LYS A 231 -7.33 20.03 -24.14
N ILE A 232 -7.68 18.93 -24.80
CA ILE A 232 -7.46 18.73 -26.23
C ILE A 232 -8.19 19.80 -27.05
N ARG A 233 -9.48 20.03 -26.75
CA ARG A 233 -10.26 21.07 -27.45
C ARG A 233 -9.63 22.45 -27.35
N HIS A 234 -9.09 22.82 -26.19
CA HIS A 234 -8.49 24.12 -25.95
C HIS A 234 -7.08 24.26 -26.55
N THR A 235 -6.26 23.20 -26.41
CA THR A 235 -4.85 23.30 -26.82
C THR A 235 -4.58 22.88 -28.26
N LEU A 236 -5.45 22.05 -28.83
CA LEU A 236 -5.29 21.46 -30.16
C LEU A 236 -6.62 21.55 -30.96
N PRO A 237 -7.22 22.75 -31.14
CA PRO A 237 -8.55 22.90 -31.73
C PRO A 237 -8.66 22.43 -33.18
N HIS A 238 -7.54 22.30 -33.89
CA HIS A 238 -7.50 21.92 -35.31
C HIS A 238 -6.88 20.55 -35.56
N ILE A 239 -6.70 19.75 -34.49
CA ILE A 239 -6.16 18.41 -34.65
C ILE A 239 -7.21 17.49 -35.27
N ASP A 240 -6.84 16.79 -36.33
CA ASP A 240 -7.65 15.75 -36.95
C ASP A 240 -7.38 14.41 -36.25
N ILE A 241 -8.41 13.83 -35.65
CA ILE A 241 -8.34 12.58 -34.90
C ILE A 241 -9.40 11.62 -35.44
N ASP A 242 -8.97 10.49 -35.98
CA ASP A 242 -9.86 9.46 -36.50
C ASP A 242 -10.52 8.60 -35.42
N SER A 243 -9.79 8.32 -34.34
CA SER A 243 -10.29 7.44 -33.29
C SER A 243 -9.51 7.59 -31.98
N VAL A 244 -10.12 7.16 -30.88
CA VAL A 244 -9.49 7.05 -29.57
C VAL A 244 -9.21 5.58 -29.26
N ILE A 245 -7.97 5.25 -28.92
CA ILE A 245 -7.49 3.90 -28.64
C ILE A 245 -6.89 3.86 -27.23
N PRO A 246 -7.40 3.02 -26.30
CA PRO A 246 -6.82 2.87 -24.98
C PRO A 246 -5.55 2.04 -25.00
N ILE A 247 -4.61 2.36 -24.12
CA ILE A 247 -3.55 1.45 -23.72
C ILE A 247 -4.08 0.60 -22.55
N PRO A 248 -4.41 -0.68 -22.75
CA PRO A 248 -5.10 -1.47 -21.74
C PRO A 248 -4.22 -1.77 -20.52
N ASP A 249 -4.82 -1.95 -19.33
CA ASP A 249 -6.27 -1.92 -19.02
C ASP A 249 -6.68 -0.62 -18.35
N SER A 250 -5.77 0.05 -17.63
CA SER A 250 -6.07 1.19 -16.73
C SER A 250 -6.62 2.42 -17.44
N SER A 251 -6.29 2.62 -18.72
CA SER A 251 -6.75 3.79 -19.48
C SER A 251 -8.15 3.63 -20.10
N ARG A 252 -8.75 2.44 -20.10
CA ARG A 252 -10.05 2.20 -20.77
C ARG A 252 -11.16 3.15 -20.33
N PRO A 253 -11.41 3.37 -19.02
CA PRO A 253 -12.45 4.30 -18.60
C PRO A 253 -12.20 5.73 -19.08
N SER A 254 -10.96 6.20 -18.99
CA SER A 254 -10.58 7.54 -19.45
C SER A 254 -10.72 7.69 -20.97
N ALA A 255 -10.29 6.67 -21.72
CA ALA A 255 -10.36 6.70 -23.19
C ALA A 255 -11.81 6.62 -23.70
N MET A 256 -12.66 5.86 -23.03
CA MET A 256 -14.09 5.77 -23.37
C MET A 256 -14.77 7.14 -23.17
N GLU A 257 -14.55 7.77 -22.03
CA GLU A 257 -15.10 9.10 -21.75
C GLU A 257 -14.53 10.16 -22.69
N LEU A 258 -13.20 10.12 -22.96
CA LEU A 258 -12.56 10.99 -23.93
C LEU A 258 -13.20 10.88 -25.31
N ALA A 259 -13.42 9.67 -25.82
CA ALA A 259 -14.05 9.41 -27.10
C ALA A 259 -15.48 9.98 -27.15
N THR A 260 -16.25 9.73 -26.09
CA THR A 260 -17.61 10.26 -25.95
C THR A 260 -17.63 11.79 -25.99
N ARG A 261 -16.79 12.44 -25.21
CA ARG A 261 -16.70 13.91 -25.12
C ARG A 261 -16.26 14.56 -26.43
N LEU A 262 -15.32 13.94 -27.14
CA LEU A 262 -14.84 14.45 -28.44
C LEU A 262 -15.73 14.04 -29.61
N ASN A 263 -16.75 13.23 -29.40
CA ASN A 263 -17.60 12.62 -30.43
C ASN A 263 -16.78 11.85 -31.47
N LEU A 264 -15.82 11.05 -31.00
CA LEU A 264 -14.92 10.23 -31.81
C LEU A 264 -15.19 8.74 -31.61
N PRO A 265 -14.92 7.90 -32.62
CA PRO A 265 -14.99 6.45 -32.45
C PRO A 265 -14.01 5.96 -31.40
N TYR A 266 -14.50 5.12 -30.48
CA TYR A 266 -13.65 4.33 -29.61
C TYR A 266 -13.27 3.01 -30.30
N ARG A 267 -12.00 2.65 -30.33
CA ARG A 267 -11.49 1.43 -30.96
C ARG A 267 -10.50 0.72 -30.05
N GLU A 268 -10.54 -0.62 -30.02
CA GLU A 268 -9.53 -1.45 -29.37
C GLU A 268 -8.38 -1.69 -30.33
N GLY A 269 -7.30 -0.96 -30.18
CA GLY A 269 -6.08 -1.10 -31.02
C GLY A 269 -5.06 -2.07 -30.43
N PHE A 270 -5.22 -2.43 -29.15
CA PHE A 270 -4.32 -3.35 -28.43
C PHE A 270 -5.12 -4.38 -27.65
N VAL A 271 -4.64 -5.63 -27.67
CA VAL A 271 -5.17 -6.73 -26.85
C VAL A 271 -4.14 -7.13 -25.82
N LYS A 272 -4.46 -6.91 -24.53
CA LYS A 272 -3.56 -7.25 -23.44
C LYS A 272 -3.55 -8.75 -23.16
N ASN A 273 -2.36 -9.33 -23.15
CA ASN A 273 -2.16 -10.65 -22.60
C ASN A 273 -2.30 -10.60 -21.07
N ARG A 274 -3.39 -11.17 -20.52
CA ARG A 274 -3.72 -11.15 -19.08
C ARG A 274 -2.78 -11.98 -18.22
N TYR A 275 -2.01 -12.88 -18.81
CA TYR A 275 -1.03 -13.71 -18.11
C TYR A 275 0.30 -12.98 -17.84
N ILE A 276 0.54 -11.85 -18.50
CA ILE A 276 1.71 -11.01 -18.29
C ILE A 276 1.38 -9.93 -17.25
N GLY A 277 2.16 -9.91 -16.16
CA GLY A 277 2.02 -8.94 -15.08
C GLY A 277 2.35 -7.49 -15.47
N ARG A 278 2.44 -6.61 -14.48
CA ARG A 278 2.78 -5.19 -14.67
C ARG A 278 4.20 -5.05 -15.24
N THR A 279 4.39 -4.16 -16.20
CA THR A 279 5.66 -4.00 -16.93
C THR A 279 6.43 -2.76 -16.50
N PHE A 280 5.73 -1.65 -16.20
CA PHE A 280 6.36 -0.35 -15.95
C PHE A 280 7.23 -0.31 -14.70
N ILE A 281 6.86 -1.04 -13.68
CA ILE A 281 7.58 -1.12 -12.40
C ILE A 281 8.66 -2.21 -12.38
N MET A 282 8.93 -2.88 -13.52
CA MET A 282 10.04 -3.83 -13.63
C MET A 282 11.38 -3.09 -13.73
N PRO A 283 12.40 -3.53 -13.00
CA PRO A 283 13.74 -2.97 -13.14
C PRO A 283 14.32 -3.34 -14.51
N GLY A 284 15.05 -2.39 -15.12
CA GLY A 284 15.76 -2.63 -16.37
C GLY A 284 14.94 -2.40 -17.65
N GLN A 285 15.50 -1.60 -18.58
CA GLN A 285 14.84 -1.23 -19.82
C GLN A 285 14.71 -2.38 -20.83
N ALA A 286 15.68 -3.29 -20.84
CA ALA A 286 15.65 -4.45 -21.72
C ALA A 286 14.50 -5.40 -21.36
N GLU A 287 14.31 -5.68 -20.06
CA GLU A 287 13.21 -6.52 -19.58
C GLU A 287 11.84 -5.87 -19.82
N ARG A 288 11.75 -4.55 -19.65
CA ARG A 288 10.52 -3.80 -19.98
C ARG A 288 10.15 -3.95 -21.44
N ARG A 289 11.10 -3.78 -22.36
CA ARG A 289 10.87 -3.95 -23.81
C ARG A 289 10.42 -5.36 -24.17
N LYS A 290 11.06 -6.37 -23.59
CA LYS A 290 10.68 -7.78 -23.78
C LYS A 290 9.25 -8.03 -23.26
N SER A 291 8.95 -7.55 -22.07
CA SER A 291 7.63 -7.70 -21.46
C SER A 291 6.53 -7.00 -22.25
N VAL A 292 6.77 -5.79 -22.78
CA VAL A 292 5.80 -5.07 -23.64
C VAL A 292 5.45 -5.89 -24.88
N ARG A 293 6.44 -6.42 -25.60
CA ARG A 293 6.22 -7.25 -26.80
C ARG A 293 5.42 -8.53 -26.53
N GLN A 294 5.46 -9.04 -25.32
CA GLN A 294 4.72 -10.24 -24.93
C GLN A 294 3.30 -9.92 -24.44
N LYS A 295 3.10 -8.67 -24.04
CA LYS A 295 1.90 -8.21 -23.36
C LYS A 295 0.88 -7.59 -24.30
N LEU A 296 1.33 -6.88 -25.34
CA LEU A 296 0.52 -6.14 -26.30
C LEU A 296 0.75 -6.67 -27.71
#